data_0556045c49199a268a6ab427f9a51cf0
#
_entry.id   0556045c49199a268a6ab427f9a51cf0
#
_cell.length_a   1.000
_cell.length_b   1.000
_cell.length_c   1.000
_cell.angle_alpha   90.00
_cell.angle_beta   90.00
_cell.angle_gamma   90.00
#
_symmetry.space_group_name_H-M   'P 1'
#
loop_
_entity.id
_entity.type
_entity.pdbx_description
1 polymer ?
#
loop_
_entity_poly.entity_id
_entity_poly.type
_entity_poly.pdbx_seq_one_letter_code
_entity_poly.pdbx_strand_id
1 'polypeptide(L)'
;MFWSKSVKRIIPLFVFIGVVILWCFNAACTSKAQQQSMGVVVISHGAPIPQWNETVMRMISMVKSPYPVEPAFLDFDKERTLAKAAKRLEDKGVNEILIVHLSTSSYSSHHEEVRYLAGLRKDLGVYAEIAEQPLQGTARFAVSPCMDDHPLIVEIVKDFARELSQAPAQESLMLVGHGPVEELENIMWVRQLEKIGQEIKRTMPYREVACMTLRSDSADLIREQAHEDVRKTALRLSAQGRVIVVICGVGIKMLQFELQHLLRGVPSVTINQKGFINHPNTKKWIEATIQKGMQQPEVPPINRKWTRMDQETGKPQGTTRYGML
;
A
#
# COMPACT_ATOMS: atom_id res chain seq x y z
N MET A 1 -41.78 -5.97 -91.85
CA MET A 1 -42.94 -6.24 -90.96
C MET A 1 -42.41 -6.89 -89.68
N PHE A 2 -42.79 -6.36 -88.55
CA PHE A 2 -42.42 -6.71 -87.16
C PHE A 2 -41.00 -6.39 -86.64
N TRP A 3 -40.99 -5.25 -86.04
CA TRP A 3 -40.00 -4.83 -85.04
C TRP A 3 -40.64 -5.04 -83.65
N SER A 4 -40.00 -5.71 -82.74
CA SER A 4 -40.45 -5.83 -81.35
C SER A 4 -39.28 -5.62 -80.40
N LYS A 5 -39.34 -4.51 -79.74
CA LYS A 5 -39.03 -4.11 -78.38
C LYS A 5 -38.40 -5.13 -77.44
N SER A 6 -37.21 -4.83 -76.94
CA SER A 6 -36.83 -5.12 -75.52
C SER A 6 -35.68 -4.23 -75.05
N VAL A 7 -36.03 -3.02 -74.63
CA VAL A 7 -35.17 -2.23 -73.70
C VAL A 7 -35.96 -2.08 -72.41
N LYS A 8 -35.70 -2.97 -71.46
CA LYS A 8 -36.23 -2.77 -70.11
C LYS A 8 -35.25 -3.29 -69.05
N ARG A 9 -34.90 -2.37 -68.16
CA ARG A 9 -34.53 -2.59 -66.74
C ARG A 9 -33.12 -3.08 -66.44
N ILE A 10 -32.10 -2.17 -66.58
CA ILE A 10 -30.80 -2.36 -65.96
C ILE A 10 -30.49 -1.25 -64.92
N ILE A 11 -31.29 -0.18 -64.83
CA ILE A 11 -30.98 0.98 -63.99
C ILE A 11 -31.23 0.81 -62.47
N PRO A 12 -32.13 -0.05 -61.93
CA PRO A 12 -32.30 -0.09 -60.45
C PRO A 12 -31.26 -0.91 -59.69
N LEU A 13 -30.44 -1.74 -60.35
CA LEU A 13 -29.51 -2.62 -59.61
C LEU A 13 -28.23 -1.89 -59.17
N PHE A 14 -27.73 -0.92 -59.92
CA PHE A 14 -26.53 -0.17 -59.55
C PHE A 14 -26.74 0.85 -58.43
N VAL A 15 -27.95 1.41 -58.28
CA VAL A 15 -28.30 2.33 -57.20
C VAL A 15 -28.39 1.62 -55.86
N PHE A 16 -28.86 0.38 -55.84
CA PHE A 16 -28.98 -0.41 -54.60
C PHE A 16 -27.62 -0.89 -54.08
N ILE A 17 -26.72 -1.26 -54.97
CA ILE A 17 -25.34 -1.68 -54.58
C ILE A 17 -24.54 -0.50 -54.04
N GLY A 18 -24.69 0.71 -54.61
CA GLY A 18 -24.04 1.92 -54.14
C GLY A 18 -24.46 2.35 -52.73
N VAL A 19 -25.76 2.23 -52.41
CA VAL A 19 -26.31 2.57 -51.09
C VAL A 19 -25.88 1.55 -50.01
N VAL A 20 -25.83 0.26 -50.33
CA VAL A 20 -25.37 -0.78 -49.40
C VAL A 20 -23.86 -0.65 -49.09
N ILE A 21 -23.04 -0.30 -50.10
CA ILE A 21 -21.63 -0.07 -49.93
C ILE A 21 -21.35 1.20 -49.10
N LEU A 22 -22.14 2.26 -49.27
CA LEU A 22 -22.02 3.47 -48.45
C LEU A 22 -22.47 3.23 -46.99
N TRP A 23 -23.46 2.34 -46.76
CA TRP A 23 -23.90 1.99 -45.42
C TRP A 23 -22.89 1.07 -44.69
N CYS A 24 -22.22 0.18 -45.41
CA CYS A 24 -21.16 -0.64 -44.84
C CYS A 24 -19.92 0.18 -44.49
N PHE A 25 -19.59 1.25 -45.27
CA PHE A 25 -18.47 2.13 -44.93
C PHE A 25 -18.76 3.05 -43.73
N ASN A 26 -20.03 3.44 -43.47
CA ASN A 26 -20.37 4.21 -42.27
C ASN A 26 -20.54 3.32 -40.99
N ALA A 27 -20.83 2.02 -41.16
CA ALA A 27 -20.90 1.09 -40.02
C ALA A 27 -19.51 0.61 -39.57
N ALA A 28 -18.45 0.76 -40.37
CA ALA A 28 -17.08 0.39 -40.03
C ALA A 28 -16.28 1.48 -39.29
N CYS A 29 -16.93 2.59 -38.95
CA CYS A 29 -16.25 3.76 -38.39
C CYS A 29 -16.79 4.23 -37.05
N THR A 30 -17.13 3.30 -36.10
CA THR A 30 -17.34 3.69 -34.70
C THR A 30 -17.21 2.51 -33.72
N SER A 31 -16.09 1.86 -33.76
CA SER A 31 -15.53 1.36 -32.50
C SER A 31 -14.05 1.75 -32.47
N LYS A 32 -13.76 3.00 -32.16
CA LYS A 32 -12.53 3.28 -31.46
C LYS A 32 -12.64 2.41 -30.20
N ALA A 33 -11.99 1.26 -30.19
CA ALA A 33 -11.66 0.57 -28.97
C ALA A 33 -11.08 1.69 -28.08
N GLN A 34 -11.79 2.02 -27.02
CA GLN A 34 -11.33 3.05 -26.08
C GLN A 34 -9.98 2.54 -25.61
N GLN A 35 -8.90 3.15 -26.10
CA GLN A 35 -7.56 2.71 -25.84
C GLN A 35 -7.40 2.77 -24.33
N GLN A 36 -7.20 1.63 -23.69
CA GLN A 36 -7.02 1.56 -22.25
C GLN A 36 -5.85 2.48 -21.90
N SER A 37 -6.17 3.55 -21.19
CA SER A 37 -5.20 4.53 -20.74
C SER A 37 -5.05 4.39 -19.24
N MET A 38 -3.90 3.87 -18.79
CA MET A 38 -3.59 3.71 -17.37
C MET A 38 -2.98 4.98 -16.80
N GLY A 39 -3.36 5.29 -15.55
CA GLY A 39 -2.71 6.28 -14.70
C GLY A 39 -2.37 5.67 -13.34
N VAL A 40 -1.56 6.37 -12.58
CA VAL A 40 -1.09 5.90 -11.27
C VAL A 40 -1.35 6.98 -10.23
N VAL A 41 -1.93 6.59 -9.11
CA VAL A 41 -1.93 7.40 -7.89
C VAL A 41 -0.98 6.76 -6.88
N VAL A 42 0.01 7.50 -6.40
CA VAL A 42 0.83 7.06 -5.26
C VAL A 42 0.29 7.75 -4.02
N ILE A 43 -0.33 6.98 -3.12
CA ILE A 43 -0.97 7.50 -1.91
C ILE A 43 -0.18 7.16 -0.66
N SER A 44 -0.03 8.14 0.25
CA SER A 44 0.55 7.99 1.59
C SER A 44 -0.42 8.51 2.64
N HIS A 45 -0.22 8.17 3.90
CA HIS A 45 -1.06 8.67 5.00
C HIS A 45 -1.07 10.21 5.07
N GLY A 46 0.07 10.84 4.92
CA GLY A 46 0.26 12.27 5.21
C GLY A 46 0.69 12.50 6.66
N ALA A 47 0.97 13.74 6.99
CA ALA A 47 1.23 14.18 8.37
C ALA A 47 0.95 15.67 8.53
N PRO A 48 0.67 16.15 9.76
CA PRO A 48 0.45 17.57 10.04
C PRO A 48 1.71 18.40 9.86
N ILE A 49 2.87 17.78 9.67
CA ILE A 49 4.17 18.44 9.45
C ILE A 49 4.38 18.57 7.93
N PRO A 50 4.33 19.79 7.34
CA PRO A 50 4.44 19.98 5.89
C PRO A 50 5.67 19.33 5.26
N GLN A 51 6.81 19.34 5.94
CA GLN A 51 8.07 18.76 5.48
C GLN A 51 7.97 17.26 5.17
N TRP A 52 7.05 16.56 5.85
CA TRP A 52 6.81 15.16 5.54
C TRP A 52 6.15 15.00 4.16
N ASN A 53 5.05 15.71 3.93
CA ASN A 53 4.34 15.66 2.66
C ASN A 53 5.25 16.10 1.49
N GLU A 54 6.09 17.14 1.71
CA GLU A 54 7.10 17.56 0.72
C GLU A 54 8.13 16.46 0.43
N THR A 55 8.56 15.71 1.44
CA THR A 55 9.51 14.59 1.26
C THR A 55 8.88 13.48 0.43
N VAL A 56 7.62 13.12 0.71
CA VAL A 56 6.86 12.15 -0.09
C VAL A 56 6.69 12.63 -1.53
N MET A 57 6.29 13.89 -1.71
CA MET A 57 6.14 14.50 -3.04
C MET A 57 7.43 14.47 -3.85
N ARG A 58 8.56 14.84 -3.23
CA ARG A 58 9.88 14.78 -3.87
C ARG A 58 10.25 13.36 -4.29
N MET A 59 9.99 12.38 -3.45
CA MET A 59 10.25 10.98 -3.79
C MET A 59 9.39 10.53 -4.97
N ILE A 60 8.09 10.85 -4.96
CA ILE A 60 7.16 10.52 -6.06
C ILE A 60 7.60 11.18 -7.36
N SER A 61 8.07 12.45 -7.33
CA SER A 61 8.54 13.15 -8.53
C SER A 61 9.75 12.50 -9.22
N MET A 62 10.50 11.67 -8.49
CA MET A 62 11.64 10.91 -9.02
C MET A 62 11.25 9.54 -9.61
N VAL A 63 9.99 9.10 -9.45
CA VAL A 63 9.50 7.80 -9.95
C VAL A 63 9.45 7.84 -11.48
N LYS A 64 10.06 6.85 -12.11
CA LYS A 64 9.98 6.65 -13.56
C LYS A 64 8.75 5.82 -13.89
N SER A 65 7.87 6.36 -14.71
CA SER A 65 6.64 5.68 -15.10
C SER A 65 6.32 6.01 -16.56
N PRO A 66 5.85 5.02 -17.36
CA PRO A 66 5.30 5.30 -18.69
C PRO A 66 3.90 5.94 -18.63
N TYR A 67 3.31 6.02 -17.45
CA TYR A 67 1.96 6.53 -17.20
C TYR A 67 2.01 7.82 -16.38
N PRO A 68 1.01 8.70 -16.48
CA PRO A 68 0.89 9.85 -15.60
C PRO A 68 0.78 9.40 -14.14
N VAL A 69 1.54 10.04 -13.26
CA VAL A 69 1.58 9.76 -11.81
C VAL A 69 1.07 10.98 -11.06
N GLU A 70 0.09 10.77 -10.19
CA GLU A 70 -0.46 11.79 -9.29
C GLU A 70 -0.19 11.38 -7.83
N PRO A 71 0.30 12.29 -6.99
CA PRO A 71 0.41 12.06 -5.56
C PRO A 71 -0.93 12.23 -4.87
N ALA A 72 -1.16 11.46 -3.79
CA ALA A 72 -2.30 11.65 -2.91
C ALA A 72 -1.91 11.40 -1.44
N PHE A 73 -2.73 11.94 -0.54
CA PHE A 73 -2.64 11.71 0.90
C PHE A 73 -4.01 11.34 1.44
N LEU A 74 -4.03 10.45 2.43
CA LEU A 74 -5.26 10.11 3.17
C LEU A 74 -5.66 11.28 4.05
N ASP A 75 -4.69 11.84 4.79
CA ASP A 75 -4.90 12.92 5.74
C ASP A 75 -3.92 14.08 5.54
N PHE A 76 -4.22 15.22 6.18
CA PHE A 76 -3.36 16.39 6.31
C PHE A 76 -3.00 17.09 4.99
N ASP A 77 -3.70 16.78 3.88
CA ASP A 77 -3.53 17.48 2.59
C ASP A 77 -4.85 17.49 1.80
N LYS A 78 -5.66 18.52 2.02
CA LYS A 78 -6.96 18.68 1.36
C LYS A 78 -6.88 18.95 -0.14
N GLU A 79 -5.71 19.35 -0.64
CA GLU A 79 -5.50 19.63 -2.07
C GLU A 79 -5.08 18.38 -2.86
N ARG A 80 -4.57 17.36 -2.17
CA ARG A 80 -4.08 16.12 -2.78
C ARG A 80 -4.77 14.89 -2.20
N THR A 81 -6.10 14.95 -2.07
CA THR A 81 -6.89 13.77 -1.67
C THR A 81 -6.90 12.74 -2.81
N LEU A 82 -7.21 11.48 -2.49
CA LEU A 82 -7.34 10.41 -3.46
C LEU A 82 -8.37 10.75 -4.55
N ALA A 83 -9.52 11.32 -4.16
CA ALA A 83 -10.57 11.74 -5.09
C ALA A 83 -10.08 12.82 -6.08
N LYS A 84 -9.36 13.83 -5.60
CA LYS A 84 -8.82 14.88 -6.46
C LYS A 84 -7.73 14.34 -7.41
N ALA A 85 -6.89 13.41 -6.95
CA ALA A 85 -5.87 12.78 -7.77
C ALA A 85 -6.49 11.91 -8.87
N ALA A 86 -7.48 11.08 -8.53
CA ALA A 86 -8.21 10.27 -9.50
C ALA A 86 -8.90 11.14 -10.55
N LYS A 87 -9.59 12.21 -10.13
CA LYS A 87 -10.22 13.14 -11.06
C LYS A 87 -9.22 13.79 -12.02
N ARG A 88 -8.05 14.25 -11.55
CA ARG A 88 -7.01 14.82 -12.43
C ARG A 88 -6.52 13.82 -13.49
N LEU A 89 -6.51 12.53 -13.20
CA LEU A 89 -6.17 11.48 -14.16
C LEU A 89 -7.33 11.27 -15.16
N GLU A 90 -8.57 11.19 -14.69
CA GLU A 90 -9.75 11.06 -15.54
C GLU A 90 -9.90 12.25 -16.50
N ASP A 91 -9.65 13.47 -16.05
CA ASP A 91 -9.64 14.68 -16.88
C ASP A 91 -8.57 14.64 -17.99
N LYS A 92 -7.54 13.81 -17.83
CA LYS A 92 -6.52 13.49 -18.86
C LYS A 92 -6.91 12.31 -19.78
N GLY A 93 -8.14 11.77 -19.62
CA GLY A 93 -8.64 10.64 -20.39
C GLY A 93 -8.20 9.27 -19.90
N VAL A 94 -7.69 9.18 -18.66
CA VAL A 94 -7.36 7.91 -18.01
C VAL A 94 -8.64 7.18 -17.61
N ASN A 95 -8.73 5.88 -17.91
CA ASN A 95 -9.86 5.04 -17.58
C ASN A 95 -9.50 3.81 -16.74
N GLU A 96 -8.20 3.63 -16.42
CA GLU A 96 -7.68 2.65 -15.48
C GLU A 96 -6.70 3.31 -14.53
N ILE A 97 -6.96 3.24 -13.24
CA ILE A 97 -6.12 3.88 -12.22
C ILE A 97 -5.58 2.82 -11.26
N LEU A 98 -4.26 2.68 -11.26
CA LEU A 98 -3.53 1.91 -10.26
C LEU A 98 -3.24 2.81 -9.06
N ILE A 99 -3.70 2.41 -7.88
CA ILE A 99 -3.37 3.06 -6.61
C ILE A 99 -2.23 2.29 -5.96
N VAL A 100 -1.06 2.91 -5.87
CA VAL A 100 0.12 2.38 -5.17
C VAL A 100 0.11 2.95 -3.75
N HIS A 101 -0.18 2.09 -2.76
CA HIS A 101 -0.27 2.53 -1.38
C HIS A 101 1.11 2.48 -0.71
N LEU A 102 1.69 3.65 -0.50
CA LEU A 102 2.99 3.84 0.16
C LEU A 102 2.82 3.68 1.69
N SER A 103 2.67 2.45 2.11
CA SER A 103 2.53 2.04 3.52
C SER A 103 3.37 0.80 3.79
N THR A 104 3.70 0.56 5.05
CA THR A 104 4.60 -0.53 5.44
C THR A 104 3.94 -1.89 5.31
N SER A 105 2.68 -2.02 5.69
CA SER A 105 1.96 -3.30 5.71
C SER A 105 0.57 -3.19 5.09
N SER A 106 0.21 -4.22 4.32
CA SER A 106 -1.15 -4.41 3.80
C SER A 106 -2.17 -4.78 4.89
N TYR A 107 -1.69 -5.13 6.08
CA TYR A 107 -2.53 -5.46 7.22
C TYR A 107 -2.66 -4.24 8.13
N SER A 108 -3.41 -3.24 7.65
CA SER A 108 -3.67 -2.00 8.39
C SER A 108 -5.01 -1.40 7.99
N SER A 109 -5.62 -0.65 8.92
CA SER A 109 -6.83 0.13 8.67
C SER A 109 -6.72 1.04 7.46
N HIS A 110 -5.60 1.72 7.30
CA HIS A 110 -5.38 2.62 6.16
C HIS A 110 -5.35 1.90 4.82
N HIS A 111 -4.87 0.66 4.77
CA HIS A 111 -4.94 -0.11 3.51
C HIS A 111 -6.37 -0.53 3.19
N GLU A 112 -7.14 -0.92 4.20
CA GLU A 112 -8.56 -1.23 4.02
C GLU A 112 -9.37 0.01 3.63
N GLU A 113 -9.05 1.17 4.18
CA GLU A 113 -9.63 2.46 3.80
C GLU A 113 -9.38 2.77 2.32
N VAL A 114 -8.14 2.67 1.85
CA VAL A 114 -7.81 2.89 0.43
C VAL A 114 -8.59 1.93 -0.46
N ARG A 115 -8.75 0.65 -0.07
CA ARG A 115 -9.54 -0.34 -0.81
C ARG A 115 -11.03 -0.01 -0.81
N TYR A 116 -11.56 0.51 0.29
CA TYR A 116 -12.94 0.98 0.38
C TYR A 116 -13.16 2.20 -0.53
N LEU A 117 -12.29 3.20 -0.44
CA LEU A 117 -12.37 4.38 -1.29
C LEU A 117 -12.29 4.02 -2.78
N ALA A 118 -11.49 3.03 -3.15
CA ALA A 118 -11.41 2.50 -4.51
C ALA A 118 -12.59 1.61 -4.93
N GLY A 119 -13.59 1.40 -4.06
CA GLY A 119 -14.76 0.56 -4.34
C GLY A 119 -14.48 -0.96 -4.31
N LEU A 120 -13.31 -1.38 -3.83
CA LEU A 120 -12.93 -2.80 -3.73
C LEU A 120 -13.40 -3.47 -2.42
N ARG A 121 -13.90 -2.68 -1.49
CA ARG A 121 -14.52 -3.11 -0.24
C ARG A 121 -15.92 -2.50 -0.14
N LYS A 122 -16.87 -3.28 0.36
CA LYS A 122 -18.28 -2.82 0.49
C LYS A 122 -18.52 -1.97 1.74
N ASP A 123 -17.76 -2.23 2.78
CA ASP A 123 -17.86 -1.51 4.04
C ASP A 123 -16.49 -1.40 4.72
N LEU A 124 -16.36 -0.47 5.64
CA LEU A 124 -15.17 -0.25 6.47
C LEU A 124 -15.23 -0.99 7.81
N GLY A 125 -16.33 -1.66 8.12
CA GLY A 125 -16.51 -2.34 9.41
C GLY A 125 -16.36 -1.38 10.59
N VAL A 126 -15.42 -1.66 11.50
CA VAL A 126 -15.16 -0.83 12.68
C VAL A 126 -14.58 0.56 12.35
N TYR A 127 -14.10 0.76 11.13
CA TYR A 127 -13.58 2.04 10.65
C TYR A 127 -14.66 2.90 9.96
N ALA A 128 -15.95 2.58 10.15
CA ALA A 128 -17.09 3.29 9.55
C ALA A 128 -17.18 4.78 9.94
N GLU A 129 -16.39 5.23 10.90
CA GLU A 129 -16.28 6.64 11.28
C GLU A 129 -15.46 7.47 10.28
N ILE A 130 -14.74 6.82 9.35
CA ILE A 130 -14.06 7.49 8.25
C ILE A 130 -15.14 8.00 7.29
N ALA A 131 -15.33 9.32 7.29
CA ALA A 131 -16.48 9.97 6.64
C ALA A 131 -16.38 10.06 5.10
N GLU A 132 -15.31 9.57 4.48
CA GLU A 132 -15.13 9.69 3.04
C GLU A 132 -15.94 8.63 2.30
N GLN A 133 -16.59 9.05 1.21
CA GLN A 133 -17.34 8.15 0.34
C GLN A 133 -16.43 7.51 -0.71
N PRO A 134 -16.76 6.30 -1.20
CA PRO A 134 -16.05 5.71 -2.33
C PRO A 134 -15.94 6.67 -3.51
N LEU A 135 -14.84 6.57 -4.23
CA LEU A 135 -14.57 7.41 -5.39
C LEU A 135 -15.73 7.36 -6.38
N GLN A 136 -16.15 8.55 -6.81
CA GLN A 136 -17.15 8.72 -7.85
C GLN A 136 -16.42 9.02 -9.15
N GLY A 137 -16.53 8.14 -10.13
CA GLY A 137 -15.85 8.30 -11.41
C GLY A 137 -16.15 7.15 -12.36
N THR A 138 -15.54 7.18 -13.53
CA THR A 138 -15.71 6.18 -14.59
C THR A 138 -14.50 5.26 -14.73
N ALA A 139 -13.39 5.60 -14.08
CA ALA A 139 -12.18 4.79 -14.12
C ALA A 139 -12.34 3.50 -13.32
N ARG A 140 -11.69 2.44 -13.81
CA ARG A 140 -11.52 1.20 -13.08
C ARG A 140 -10.31 1.30 -12.16
N PHE A 141 -10.45 0.94 -10.90
CA PHE A 141 -9.39 1.01 -9.91
C PHE A 141 -8.78 -0.36 -9.61
N ALA A 142 -7.47 -0.37 -9.38
CA ALA A 142 -6.75 -1.44 -8.71
C ALA A 142 -5.91 -0.85 -7.58
N VAL A 143 -5.76 -1.58 -6.47
CA VAL A 143 -4.92 -1.17 -5.33
C VAL A 143 -3.80 -2.19 -5.18
N SER A 144 -2.56 -1.71 -5.16
CA SER A 144 -1.42 -2.59 -4.91
C SER A 144 -1.37 -3.04 -3.46
N PRO A 145 -0.79 -4.20 -3.15
CA PRO A 145 -0.28 -4.46 -1.81
C PRO A 145 0.65 -3.33 -1.36
N CYS A 146 0.80 -3.17 -0.06
CA CYS A 146 1.80 -2.28 0.52
C CYS A 146 3.22 -2.85 0.35
N MET A 147 4.18 -2.32 1.09
CA MET A 147 5.58 -2.76 1.02
C MET A 147 5.78 -4.19 1.50
N ASP A 148 5.09 -4.56 2.56
CA ASP A 148 5.09 -5.92 3.15
C ASP A 148 6.50 -6.52 3.28
N ASP A 149 6.66 -7.80 2.98
CA ASP A 149 7.93 -8.54 2.91
C ASP A 149 8.54 -8.56 1.50
N HIS A 150 8.27 -7.53 0.68
CA HIS A 150 8.81 -7.45 -0.68
C HIS A 150 10.35 -7.47 -0.67
N PRO A 151 11.04 -8.17 -1.61
CA PRO A 151 12.50 -8.29 -1.60
C PRO A 151 13.26 -6.96 -1.53
N LEU A 152 12.77 -5.92 -2.20
CA LEU A 152 13.38 -4.58 -2.10
C LEU A 152 13.25 -3.97 -0.69
N ILE A 153 12.22 -4.33 0.07
CA ILE A 153 12.02 -3.88 1.45
C ILE A 153 12.94 -4.67 2.40
N VAL A 154 13.08 -5.97 2.16
CA VAL A 154 14.08 -6.79 2.87
C VAL A 154 15.47 -6.18 2.73
N GLU A 155 15.87 -5.76 1.51
CA GLU A 155 17.17 -5.10 1.31
C GLU A 155 17.26 -3.74 2.02
N ILE A 156 16.19 -2.94 2.11
CA ILE A 156 16.19 -1.70 2.90
C ILE A 156 16.50 -2.00 4.37
N VAL A 157 15.75 -2.94 4.97
CA VAL A 157 15.91 -3.30 6.40
C VAL A 157 17.30 -3.87 6.66
N LYS A 158 17.80 -4.70 5.74
CA LYS A 158 19.13 -5.29 5.80
C LYS A 158 20.23 -4.23 5.72
N ASP A 159 20.08 -3.24 4.84
CA ASP A 159 21.05 -2.14 4.73
C ASP A 159 21.06 -1.28 6.01
N PHE A 160 19.90 -0.97 6.59
CA PHE A 160 19.83 -0.27 7.86
C PHE A 160 20.44 -1.10 9.01
N ALA A 161 20.20 -2.40 9.04
CA ALA A 161 20.83 -3.28 10.03
C ALA A 161 22.33 -3.31 9.85
N ARG A 162 22.83 -3.39 8.60
CA ARG A 162 24.27 -3.40 8.27
C ARG A 162 24.96 -2.08 8.64
N GLU A 163 24.31 -0.93 8.41
CA GLU A 163 24.86 0.39 8.79
C GLU A 163 25.14 0.48 10.30
N LEU A 164 24.38 -0.22 11.14
CA LEU A 164 24.47 -0.16 12.58
C LEU A 164 25.32 -1.29 13.19
N SER A 165 25.38 -2.43 12.51
CA SER A 165 26.04 -3.64 13.00
C SER A 165 27.56 -3.55 12.90
N GLN A 166 28.26 -4.10 13.90
CA GLN A 166 29.71 -4.25 13.95
C GLN A 166 30.15 -5.71 13.88
N ALA A 167 29.39 -6.59 14.53
CA ALA A 167 29.68 -8.02 14.62
C ALA A 167 28.37 -8.81 14.72
N PRO A 168 27.65 -9.06 13.60
CA PRO A 168 26.32 -9.66 13.63
C PRO A 168 26.20 -10.94 14.48
N ALA A 169 27.20 -11.81 14.45
CA ALA A 169 27.21 -13.04 15.22
C ALA A 169 27.22 -12.83 16.76
N GLN A 170 27.58 -11.63 17.22
CA GLN A 170 27.59 -11.25 18.63
C GLN A 170 26.46 -10.28 18.99
N GLU A 171 25.64 -9.88 18.00
CA GLU A 171 24.58 -8.90 18.15
C GLU A 171 23.22 -9.57 17.97
N SER A 172 22.20 -8.95 18.53
CA SER A 172 20.79 -9.29 18.26
C SER A 172 20.13 -8.19 17.43
N LEU A 173 19.20 -8.57 16.57
CA LEU A 173 18.42 -7.67 15.74
C LEU A 173 16.99 -7.60 16.26
N MET A 174 16.46 -6.40 16.48
CA MET A 174 15.02 -6.17 16.72
C MET A 174 14.44 -5.39 15.55
N LEU A 175 13.42 -5.96 14.89
CA LEU A 175 12.59 -5.30 13.89
C LEU A 175 11.33 -4.79 14.57
N VAL A 176 11.12 -3.48 14.55
CA VAL A 176 10.01 -2.85 15.24
C VAL A 176 9.15 -2.07 14.26
N GLY A 177 7.88 -2.49 14.10
CA GLY A 177 6.88 -1.77 13.30
C GLY A 177 5.99 -0.88 14.17
N HIS A 178 5.22 0.00 13.52
CA HIS A 178 4.17 0.78 14.19
C HIS A 178 3.10 -0.15 14.78
N GLY A 179 2.61 -1.08 13.97
CA GLY A 179 1.51 -1.98 14.30
C GLY A 179 0.14 -1.35 14.14
N PRO A 180 -0.87 -2.17 13.85
CA PRO A 180 -2.27 -1.77 13.73
C PRO A 180 -3.00 -1.84 15.07
N VAL A 181 -4.22 -1.29 15.10
CA VAL A 181 -5.11 -1.40 16.26
C VAL A 181 -5.65 -2.82 16.44
N GLU A 182 -6.00 -3.49 15.34
CA GLU A 182 -6.63 -4.80 15.36
C GLU A 182 -5.63 -5.95 15.58
N GLU A 183 -6.01 -6.93 16.43
CA GLU A 183 -5.11 -8.01 16.81
C GLU A 183 -4.74 -8.94 15.66
N LEU A 184 -5.69 -9.31 14.81
CA LEU A 184 -5.38 -10.18 13.65
C LEU A 184 -4.45 -9.49 12.65
N GLU A 185 -4.64 -8.20 12.42
CA GLU A 185 -3.73 -7.40 11.61
C GLU A 185 -2.34 -7.37 12.22
N ASN A 186 -2.27 -7.23 13.54
CA ASN A 186 -1.00 -7.22 14.26
C ASN A 186 -0.26 -8.55 14.12
N ILE A 187 -0.95 -9.68 14.29
CA ILE A 187 -0.37 -11.00 14.06
C ILE A 187 0.19 -11.12 12.64
N MET A 188 -0.55 -10.67 11.64
CA MET A 188 -0.11 -10.73 10.25
C MET A 188 1.06 -9.77 9.96
N TRP A 189 1.05 -8.58 10.55
CA TRP A 189 2.15 -7.62 10.42
C TRP A 189 3.44 -8.16 11.07
N VAL A 190 3.34 -8.72 12.28
CA VAL A 190 4.49 -9.36 12.95
C VAL A 190 5.05 -10.51 12.09
N ARG A 191 4.19 -11.35 11.51
CA ARG A 191 4.62 -12.41 10.58
C ARG A 191 5.37 -11.87 9.35
N GLN A 192 4.98 -10.71 8.82
CA GLN A 192 5.75 -10.07 7.75
C GLN A 192 7.14 -9.64 8.22
N LEU A 193 7.23 -9.03 9.42
CA LEU A 193 8.53 -8.69 10.01
C LEU A 193 9.39 -9.94 10.27
N GLU A 194 8.79 -11.04 10.70
CA GLU A 194 9.48 -12.32 10.91
C GLU A 194 10.07 -12.87 9.60
N LYS A 195 9.33 -12.81 8.49
CA LYS A 195 9.85 -13.20 7.17
C LYS A 195 11.03 -12.33 6.77
N ILE A 196 10.93 -11.00 6.94
CA ILE A 196 12.04 -10.08 6.69
C ILE A 196 13.23 -10.46 7.57
N GLY A 197 13.01 -10.70 8.86
CA GLY A 197 14.05 -11.10 9.80
C GLY A 197 14.73 -12.42 9.43
N GLN A 198 13.97 -13.41 8.97
CA GLN A 198 14.50 -14.69 8.51
C GLN A 198 15.41 -14.51 7.26
N GLU A 199 14.99 -13.70 6.29
CA GLU A 199 15.80 -13.41 5.11
C GLU A 199 17.11 -12.68 5.49
N ILE A 200 17.06 -11.74 6.41
CA ILE A 200 18.25 -11.05 6.91
C ILE A 200 19.18 -12.04 7.61
N LYS A 201 18.64 -12.92 8.47
CA LYS A 201 19.42 -13.90 9.23
C LYS A 201 20.19 -14.89 8.34
N ARG A 202 19.71 -15.16 7.13
CA ARG A 202 20.41 -16.03 6.15
C ARG A 202 21.74 -15.44 5.68
N THR A 203 21.85 -14.11 5.66
CA THR A 203 23.04 -13.41 5.14
C THR A 203 23.83 -12.66 6.20
N MET A 204 23.20 -12.33 7.33
CA MET A 204 23.79 -11.67 8.49
C MET A 204 23.46 -12.53 9.71
N PRO A 205 24.39 -13.32 10.25
CA PRO A 205 24.11 -14.34 11.25
C PRO A 205 23.92 -13.74 12.65
N TYR A 206 22.91 -12.87 12.81
CA TYR A 206 22.53 -12.35 14.12
C TYR A 206 22.25 -13.49 15.11
N ARG A 207 22.67 -13.32 16.35
CA ARG A 207 22.42 -14.28 17.43
C ARG A 207 20.93 -14.58 17.57
N GLU A 208 20.13 -13.53 17.63
CA GLU A 208 18.68 -13.59 17.66
C GLU A 208 18.08 -12.49 16.81
N VAL A 209 16.89 -12.76 16.21
CA VAL A 209 16.06 -11.75 15.56
C VAL A 209 14.71 -11.75 16.24
N ALA A 210 14.31 -10.62 16.82
CA ALA A 210 13.00 -10.39 17.43
C ALA A 210 12.20 -9.42 16.56
N CYS A 211 10.91 -9.71 16.38
CA CYS A 211 10.00 -8.91 15.56
C CYS A 211 8.79 -8.49 16.39
N MET A 212 8.51 -7.20 16.42
CA MET A 212 7.51 -6.63 17.33
C MET A 212 6.85 -5.39 16.71
N THR A 213 5.75 -4.96 17.31
CA THR A 213 5.07 -3.71 16.97
C THR A 213 4.81 -2.89 18.23
N LEU A 214 4.74 -1.57 18.10
CA LEU A 214 4.47 -0.66 19.22
C LEU A 214 2.98 -0.51 19.51
N ARG A 215 2.13 -0.71 18.50
CA ARG A 215 0.67 -0.54 18.61
C ARG A 215 0.26 0.83 19.13
N SER A 216 0.96 1.86 18.69
CA SER A 216 0.90 3.23 19.24
C SER A 216 -0.53 3.84 19.23
N ASP A 217 -1.36 3.46 18.27
CA ASP A 217 -2.75 3.94 18.14
C ASP A 217 -3.79 3.03 18.82
N SER A 218 -3.35 1.96 19.48
CA SER A 218 -4.26 1.07 20.20
C SER A 218 -4.69 1.64 21.55
N ALA A 219 -5.75 1.06 22.14
CA ALA A 219 -6.18 1.36 23.50
C ALA A 219 -5.01 1.25 24.48
N ASP A 220 -5.02 2.07 25.53
CA ASP A 220 -3.90 2.23 26.46
C ASP A 220 -3.34 0.90 26.97
N LEU A 221 -4.18 -0.01 27.42
CA LEU A 221 -3.73 -1.32 27.94
C LEU A 221 -2.99 -2.16 26.89
N ILE A 222 -3.43 -2.12 25.64
CA ILE A 222 -2.80 -2.86 24.54
C ILE A 222 -1.46 -2.23 24.18
N ARG A 223 -1.44 -0.90 24.11
CA ARG A 223 -0.21 -0.14 23.83
C ARG A 223 0.81 -0.32 24.95
N GLU A 224 0.41 -0.19 26.20
CA GLU A 224 1.28 -0.38 27.36
C GLU A 224 1.87 -1.79 27.41
N GLN A 225 1.06 -2.82 27.12
CA GLN A 225 1.55 -4.19 27.04
C GLN A 225 2.57 -4.37 25.92
N ALA A 226 2.30 -3.81 24.73
CA ALA A 226 3.23 -3.87 23.61
C ALA A 226 4.55 -3.14 23.94
N HIS A 227 4.49 -1.99 24.59
CA HIS A 227 5.66 -1.24 25.06
C HIS A 227 6.46 -2.03 26.09
N GLU A 228 5.78 -2.65 27.06
CA GLU A 228 6.43 -3.48 28.06
C GLU A 228 7.14 -4.67 27.41
N ASP A 229 6.51 -5.35 26.45
CA ASP A 229 7.09 -6.49 25.75
C ASP A 229 8.32 -6.08 24.91
N VAL A 230 8.25 -4.94 24.22
CA VAL A 230 9.41 -4.37 23.50
C VAL A 230 10.55 -4.08 24.46
N ARG A 231 10.28 -3.43 25.59
CA ARG A 231 11.30 -3.10 26.58
C ARG A 231 11.90 -4.36 27.24
N LYS A 232 11.07 -5.32 27.66
CA LYS A 232 11.52 -6.60 28.23
C LYS A 232 12.40 -7.37 27.25
N THR A 233 12.01 -7.41 25.99
CA THR A 233 12.79 -8.08 24.94
C THR A 233 14.14 -7.38 24.73
N ALA A 234 14.16 -6.05 24.66
CA ALA A 234 15.40 -5.30 24.53
C ALA A 234 16.35 -5.52 25.73
N LEU A 235 15.83 -5.53 26.97
CA LEU A 235 16.63 -5.84 28.19
C LEU A 235 17.20 -7.25 28.14
N ARG A 236 16.40 -8.23 27.78
CA ARG A 236 16.84 -9.64 27.66
C ARG A 236 17.95 -9.81 26.62
N LEU A 237 17.80 -9.17 25.46
CA LEU A 237 18.77 -9.24 24.38
C LEU A 237 20.06 -8.47 24.75
N SER A 238 19.93 -7.31 25.38
CA SER A 238 21.08 -6.49 25.78
C SER A 238 21.95 -7.15 26.84
N ALA A 239 21.42 -8.03 27.65
CA ALA A 239 22.17 -8.87 28.58
C ALA A 239 23.10 -9.88 27.88
N GLN A 240 22.86 -10.16 26.61
CA GLN A 240 23.64 -11.10 25.80
C GLN A 240 24.62 -10.42 24.83
N GLY A 241 24.53 -9.11 24.66
CA GLY A 241 25.36 -8.34 23.77
C GLY A 241 24.62 -7.12 23.20
N ARG A 242 25.15 -6.60 22.12
CA ARG A 242 24.61 -5.40 21.48
C ARG A 242 23.30 -5.69 20.75
N VAL A 243 22.34 -4.75 20.84
CA VAL A 243 21.03 -4.85 20.20
C VAL A 243 20.92 -3.78 19.11
N ILE A 244 20.72 -4.23 17.89
CA ILE A 244 20.44 -3.39 16.74
C ILE A 244 18.93 -3.31 16.57
N VAL A 245 18.36 -2.13 16.70
CA VAL A 245 16.91 -1.90 16.51
C VAL A 245 16.69 -1.21 15.17
N VAL A 246 15.94 -1.86 14.27
CA VAL A 246 15.52 -1.28 13.00
C VAL A 246 14.02 -1.01 13.06
N ILE A 247 13.65 0.27 12.99
CA ILE A 247 12.28 0.71 12.86
C ILE A 247 11.84 0.49 11.42
N CYS A 248 10.88 -0.42 11.23
CA CYS A 248 10.31 -0.75 9.93
C CYS A 248 9.13 0.17 9.64
N GLY A 249 9.40 1.29 8.96
CA GLY A 249 8.39 2.29 8.65
C GLY A 249 8.79 3.19 7.47
N VAL A 250 7.80 3.68 6.73
CA VAL A 250 8.01 4.63 5.64
C VAL A 250 8.60 5.93 6.18
N GLY A 251 7.96 6.53 7.18
CA GLY A 251 8.48 7.59 8.02
C GLY A 251 8.62 7.10 9.46
N ILE A 252 9.70 7.43 10.14
CA ILE A 252 9.98 6.82 11.46
C ILE A 252 10.15 7.84 12.59
N LYS A 253 10.04 9.13 12.32
CA LYS A 253 10.42 10.16 13.31
C LYS A 253 9.65 10.05 14.63
N MET A 254 8.34 9.79 14.57
CA MET A 254 7.51 9.60 15.78
C MET A 254 7.87 8.31 16.50
N LEU A 255 7.94 7.20 15.78
CA LEU A 255 8.32 5.90 16.34
C LEU A 255 9.74 5.93 16.93
N GLN A 256 10.65 6.66 16.33
CA GLN A 256 12.00 6.84 16.84
C GLN A 256 11.99 7.54 18.19
N PHE A 257 11.23 8.63 18.30
CA PHE A 257 11.08 9.34 19.57
C PHE A 257 10.48 8.45 20.66
N GLU A 258 9.42 7.71 20.33
CA GLU A 258 8.73 6.77 21.21
C GLU A 258 9.69 5.66 21.68
N LEU A 259 10.40 5.00 20.76
CA LEU A 259 11.39 3.98 21.09
C LEU A 259 12.57 4.49 21.90
N GLN A 260 13.09 5.68 21.60
CA GLN A 260 14.15 6.30 22.38
C GLN A 260 13.72 6.55 23.83
N HIS A 261 12.46 6.95 24.02
CA HIS A 261 11.88 7.11 25.36
C HIS A 261 11.71 5.76 26.06
N LEU A 262 11.12 4.79 25.38
CA LEU A 262 10.81 3.46 25.88
C LEU A 262 12.08 2.67 26.28
N LEU A 263 13.13 2.78 25.47
CA LEU A 263 14.39 2.06 25.66
C LEU A 263 15.43 2.84 26.49
N ARG A 264 15.03 3.96 27.07
CA ARG A 264 15.92 4.72 27.95
C ARG A 264 16.45 3.85 29.10
N GLY A 265 17.78 3.84 29.27
CA GLY A 265 18.47 3.05 30.30
C GLY A 265 18.65 1.57 29.95
N VAL A 266 18.20 1.09 28.80
CA VAL A 266 18.57 -0.24 28.28
C VAL A 266 19.98 -0.13 27.70
N PRO A 267 20.96 -0.92 28.18
CA PRO A 267 22.35 -0.80 27.72
C PRO A 267 22.51 -1.36 26.29
N SER A 268 23.53 -0.88 25.60
CA SER A 268 24.02 -1.44 24.34
C SER A 268 22.97 -1.51 23.20
N VAL A 269 21.98 -0.60 23.18
CA VAL A 269 20.97 -0.47 22.14
C VAL A 269 21.36 0.61 21.12
N THR A 270 21.21 0.31 19.85
CA THR A 270 21.40 1.27 18.75
C THR A 270 20.18 1.23 17.83
N ILE A 271 19.60 2.39 17.50
CA ILE A 271 18.36 2.54 16.72
C ILE A 271 18.67 3.25 15.40
N ASN A 272 18.09 2.78 14.28
CA ASN A 272 18.25 3.45 12.98
C ASN A 272 17.64 4.85 12.98
N GLN A 273 18.18 5.72 12.10
CA GLN A 273 17.80 7.13 12.02
C GLN A 273 17.03 7.47 10.74
N LYS A 274 16.86 6.52 9.83
CA LYS A 274 16.26 6.72 8.50
C LYS A 274 15.03 5.82 8.33
N GLY A 275 13.93 6.37 7.80
CA GLY A 275 12.78 5.59 7.35
C GLY A 275 12.95 5.09 5.90
N PHE A 276 12.07 4.22 5.46
CA PHE A 276 12.10 3.64 4.11
C PHE A 276 12.04 4.71 3.03
N ILE A 277 11.34 5.83 3.26
CA ILE A 277 11.22 6.94 2.32
C ILE A 277 12.59 7.48 1.85
N ASN A 278 13.61 7.35 2.68
CA ASN A 278 14.95 7.87 2.42
C ASN A 278 15.82 6.88 1.63
N HIS A 279 15.35 5.65 1.40
CA HIS A 279 16.12 4.61 0.74
C HIS A 279 15.80 4.51 -0.75
N PRO A 280 16.79 4.38 -1.65
CA PRO A 280 16.55 4.33 -3.10
C PRO A 280 15.66 3.16 -3.53
N ASN A 281 15.64 2.07 -2.79
CA ASN A 281 14.79 0.91 -3.09
C ASN A 281 13.29 1.19 -2.91
N THR A 282 12.90 2.21 -2.14
CA THR A 282 11.50 2.65 -2.05
C THR A 282 10.98 3.13 -3.40
N LYS A 283 11.76 3.97 -4.09
CA LYS A 283 11.44 4.38 -5.45
C LYS A 283 11.36 3.18 -6.41
N LYS A 284 12.35 2.27 -6.35
CA LYS A 284 12.36 1.06 -7.18
C LYS A 284 11.16 0.16 -6.90
N TRP A 285 10.71 0.07 -5.65
CA TRP A 285 9.53 -0.69 -5.28
C TRP A 285 8.26 -0.11 -5.93
N ILE A 286 8.11 1.23 -5.92
CA ILE A 286 7.00 1.89 -6.62
C ILE A 286 7.06 1.60 -8.12
N GLU A 287 8.23 1.75 -8.73
CA GLU A 287 8.44 1.49 -10.16
C GLU A 287 8.12 0.04 -10.55
N ALA A 288 8.57 -0.93 -9.73
CA ALA A 288 8.26 -2.35 -9.94
C ALA A 288 6.76 -2.66 -9.75
N THR A 289 6.09 -1.96 -8.83
CA THR A 289 4.65 -2.08 -8.62
C THR A 289 3.88 -1.51 -9.82
N ILE A 290 4.29 -0.38 -10.34
CA ILE A 290 3.69 0.23 -11.55
C ILE A 290 3.84 -0.71 -12.77
N GLN A 291 4.96 -1.40 -12.92
CA GLN A 291 5.18 -2.34 -14.01
C GLN A 291 4.20 -3.52 -14.03
N LYS A 292 3.66 -3.93 -12.89
CA LYS A 292 2.60 -4.95 -12.79
C LYS A 292 1.25 -4.45 -13.32
N GLY A 293 1.09 -3.14 -13.49
CA GLY A 293 -0.12 -2.51 -13.98
C GLY A 293 -1.34 -2.82 -13.11
N MET A 294 -2.49 -3.03 -13.74
CA MET A 294 -3.76 -3.33 -13.07
C MET A 294 -3.83 -4.74 -12.47
N GLN A 295 -2.89 -5.64 -12.83
CA GLN A 295 -2.82 -7.01 -12.33
C GLN A 295 -2.04 -7.06 -11.01
N GLN A 296 -2.64 -6.57 -9.95
CA GLN A 296 -2.05 -6.62 -8.62
C GLN A 296 -2.44 -7.92 -7.91
N PRO A 297 -1.52 -8.53 -7.13
CA PRO A 297 -1.89 -9.66 -6.29
C PRO A 297 -2.93 -9.22 -5.26
N GLU A 298 -3.96 -10.05 -5.08
CA GLU A 298 -4.91 -9.81 -3.99
C GLU A 298 -4.23 -9.97 -2.63
N VAL A 299 -4.46 -9.01 -1.76
CA VAL A 299 -4.20 -9.20 -0.34
C VAL A 299 -5.38 -10.00 0.21
N PRO A 300 -5.16 -11.24 0.72
CA PRO A 300 -6.26 -12.05 1.21
C PRO A 300 -7.05 -11.26 2.27
N PRO A 301 -8.39 -11.23 2.16
CA PRO A 301 -9.18 -10.59 3.19
C PRO A 301 -8.98 -11.35 4.51
N ILE A 302 -8.66 -10.63 5.56
CA ILE A 302 -8.78 -11.20 6.89
C ILE A 302 -10.29 -11.34 7.12
N ASN A 303 -10.79 -12.57 7.29
CA ASN A 303 -12.20 -12.79 7.55
C ASN A 303 -12.52 -12.29 8.96
N ARG A 304 -12.96 -11.05 9.04
CA ARG A 304 -13.20 -10.33 10.28
C ARG A 304 -14.68 -10.40 10.62
N LYS A 305 -15.01 -11.13 11.66
CA LYS A 305 -16.09 -10.67 12.52
C LYS A 305 -15.47 -9.62 13.44
N TRP A 306 -15.72 -8.37 13.15
CA TRP A 306 -15.20 -7.25 13.89
C TRP A 306 -15.63 -7.35 15.34
N THR A 307 -14.67 -7.39 16.24
CA THR A 307 -14.91 -7.19 17.65
C THR A 307 -14.44 -5.79 18.00
N ARG A 308 -15.38 -4.98 18.44
CA ARG A 308 -15.04 -3.71 19.09
C ARG A 308 -14.21 -4.04 20.33
N MET A 309 -13.02 -3.44 20.44
CA MET A 309 -12.26 -3.54 21.67
C MET A 309 -12.91 -2.66 22.73
N ASP A 310 -13.10 -3.19 23.90
CA ASP A 310 -13.53 -2.41 25.06
C ASP A 310 -12.39 -1.47 25.46
N GLN A 311 -12.66 -0.18 25.48
CA GLN A 311 -11.63 0.85 25.73
C GLN A 311 -11.13 0.84 27.19
N GLU A 312 -11.94 0.32 28.14
CA GLU A 312 -11.54 0.25 29.54
C GLU A 312 -10.76 -1.02 29.86
N THR A 313 -11.15 -2.13 29.28
CA THR A 313 -10.59 -3.45 29.61
C THR A 313 -9.56 -3.96 28.62
N GLY A 314 -9.46 -3.35 27.45
CA GLY A 314 -8.61 -3.83 26.34
C GLY A 314 -8.99 -5.22 25.82
N LYS A 315 -10.19 -5.71 26.14
CA LYS A 315 -10.69 -7.02 25.74
C LYS A 315 -11.65 -6.92 24.55
N PRO A 316 -11.67 -7.91 23.65
CA PRO A 316 -12.63 -7.94 22.56
C PRO A 316 -14.07 -7.95 23.10
N GLN A 317 -14.91 -7.04 22.63
CA GLN A 317 -16.35 -7.09 22.89
C GLN A 317 -17.01 -8.14 21.99
N GLY A 318 -17.33 -9.29 22.53
CA GLY A 318 -18.03 -10.39 21.85
C GLY A 318 -17.15 -11.60 21.53
N THR A 319 -17.80 -12.76 21.45
CA THR A 319 -17.15 -14.03 21.11
C THR A 319 -16.93 -14.11 19.60
N THR A 320 -15.69 -14.06 19.17
CA THR A 320 -15.32 -14.26 17.76
C THR A 320 -14.61 -15.59 17.60
N ARG A 321 -15.18 -16.48 16.79
CA ARG A 321 -14.41 -17.57 16.18
C ARG A 321 -13.71 -17.01 14.96
N TYR A 322 -12.40 -16.96 15.00
CA TYR A 322 -11.57 -16.57 13.87
C TYR A 322 -11.43 -17.76 12.93
N GLY A 323 -11.89 -17.61 11.69
CA GLY A 323 -11.55 -18.51 10.58
C GLY A 323 -10.54 -17.82 9.68
N MET A 324 -9.34 -18.38 9.54
CA MET A 324 -8.50 -18.13 8.37
C MET A 324 -9.10 -18.94 7.21
N LEU A 325 -9.36 -18.29 6.08
CA LEU A 325 -9.54 -18.94 4.80
C LEU A 325 -8.20 -19.14 4.15
#